data_ceff82ac1d1e8141ce9274a0e41614f9
#
_entry.id   ceff82ac1d1e8141ce9274a0e41614f9
#
_cell.length_a   1.000
_cell.length_b   1.000
_cell.length_c   1.000
_cell.angle_alpha   90.00
_cell.angle_beta   90.00
_cell.angle_gamma   90.00
#
_symmetry.space_group_name_H-M   'P 1'
#
loop_
_entity.id
_entity.type
_entity.pdbx_description
1 polymer ?
#
loop_
_entity_poly.entity_id
_entity_poly.type
_entity_poly.pdbx_seq_one_letter_code
_entity_poly.pdbx_strand_id
1 'polypeptide(L)'
;NKKGRKMLQNGIAKSVLTRLPLYLEYLIDLKETEGYSGYISATKIAMDLELGEVQVRKDLSFACGNGKPKLGYDLVALIEKIKDYLGCRQRKNAIIIGVGKLGSALLGYRGFERYGIHIIAGFDLKDKIEENESLVKEFTEKNVLEVFENNLIDIGIICVPKKFAQEVCDILVKMKIKAIWNFAPTRLKVPKNVLVQNENLAYSLSVVSSIINNKNK
;
A
#
# COMPACT_ATOMS: atom_id res chain seq x y z
N ASN A 1 -1.56 -11.56 -29.43
CA ASN A 1 -0.93 -10.45 -28.72
C ASN A 1 -0.92 -10.76 -27.20
N LYS A 2 0.11 -11.52 -26.76
CA LYS A 2 0.35 -11.82 -25.35
C LYS A 2 1.08 -10.62 -24.73
N LYS A 3 0.37 -9.60 -24.22
CA LYS A 3 0.94 -8.64 -23.28
C LYS A 3 1.32 -9.40 -22.00
N GLY A 4 2.62 -9.58 -21.78
CA GLY A 4 3.18 -10.34 -20.67
C GLY A 4 2.66 -9.85 -19.32
N ARG A 5 1.94 -10.72 -18.62
CA ARG A 5 1.68 -10.56 -17.18
C ARG A 5 3.03 -10.55 -16.48
N LYS A 6 3.41 -9.40 -15.94
CA LYS A 6 4.61 -9.28 -15.12
C LYS A 6 4.35 -10.04 -13.82
N MET A 7 4.82 -11.28 -13.72
CA MET A 7 4.74 -12.13 -12.53
C MET A 7 5.76 -11.62 -11.51
N LEU A 8 5.38 -11.52 -10.25
CA LEU A 8 6.32 -11.39 -9.13
C LEU A 8 7.00 -12.74 -8.89
N GLN A 9 8.12 -12.77 -8.16
CA GLN A 9 8.97 -13.96 -7.98
C GLN A 9 8.25 -15.23 -7.50
N ASN A 10 6.99 -15.13 -7.03
CA ASN A 10 6.16 -16.24 -6.56
C ASN A 10 4.98 -16.57 -7.50
N GLY A 11 5.03 -16.23 -8.78
CA GLY A 11 3.96 -16.54 -9.72
C GLY A 11 2.70 -15.68 -9.61
N ILE A 12 2.69 -14.68 -8.73
CA ILE A 12 1.54 -13.83 -8.45
C ILE A 12 1.41 -12.76 -9.54
N ALA A 13 0.23 -12.66 -10.15
CA ALA A 13 -0.04 -11.58 -11.09
C ALA A 13 -0.17 -10.26 -10.34
N LYS A 14 0.72 -9.29 -10.60
CA LYS A 14 0.68 -7.96 -9.97
C LYS A 14 -0.71 -7.33 -10.04
N SER A 15 -1.47 -7.60 -11.12
CA SER A 15 -2.82 -7.10 -11.31
C SER A 15 -3.86 -7.64 -10.31
N VAL A 16 -3.67 -8.83 -9.75
CA VAL A 16 -4.53 -9.36 -8.68
C VAL A 16 -4.24 -8.63 -7.38
N LEU A 17 -2.95 -8.50 -7.03
CA LEU A 17 -2.53 -7.80 -5.81
C LEU A 17 -3.01 -6.34 -5.75
N THR A 18 -3.17 -5.66 -6.89
CA THR A 18 -3.66 -4.27 -6.90
C THR A 18 -5.16 -4.14 -6.69
N ARG A 19 -5.93 -5.22 -6.89
CA ARG A 19 -7.40 -5.20 -6.72
C ARG A 19 -7.88 -5.81 -5.40
N LEU A 20 -7.15 -6.77 -4.85
CA LEU A 20 -7.54 -7.42 -3.58
C LEU A 20 -7.75 -6.44 -2.41
N PRO A 21 -6.96 -5.37 -2.23
CA PRO A 21 -7.24 -4.36 -1.21
C PRO A 21 -8.61 -3.69 -1.39
N LEU A 22 -9.02 -3.39 -2.61
CA LEU A 22 -10.34 -2.82 -2.90
C LEU A 22 -11.46 -3.80 -2.51
N TYR A 23 -11.30 -5.10 -2.82
CA TYR A 23 -12.28 -6.11 -2.41
C TYR A 23 -12.33 -6.24 -0.89
N LEU A 24 -11.17 -6.23 -0.23
CA LEU A 24 -11.09 -6.32 1.22
C LEU A 24 -11.81 -5.17 1.91
N GLU A 25 -11.58 -3.95 1.46
CA GLU A 25 -12.20 -2.74 2.02
C GLU A 25 -13.73 -2.80 1.87
N TYR A 26 -14.21 -3.07 0.66
CA TYR A 26 -15.65 -3.25 0.41
C TYR A 26 -16.29 -4.32 1.31
N LEU A 27 -15.64 -5.47 1.48
CA LEU A 27 -16.18 -6.57 2.29
C LEU A 27 -16.19 -6.25 3.80
N ILE A 28 -15.19 -5.50 4.27
CA ILE A 28 -15.14 -5.02 5.65
C ILE A 28 -16.26 -4.00 5.89
N ASP A 29 -16.41 -3.02 4.99
CA ASP A 29 -17.45 -2.00 5.09
C ASP A 29 -18.85 -2.62 5.05
N LEU A 30 -19.08 -3.57 4.16
CA LEU A 30 -20.33 -4.30 4.06
C LEU A 30 -20.68 -5.02 5.37
N LYS A 31 -19.68 -5.64 6.01
CA LYS A 31 -19.84 -6.32 7.29
C LYS A 31 -20.09 -5.36 8.45
N GLU A 32 -19.28 -4.30 8.55
CA GLU A 32 -19.25 -3.40 9.71
C GLU A 32 -20.35 -2.35 9.66
N THR A 33 -20.63 -1.80 8.49
CA THR A 33 -21.56 -0.68 8.31
C THR A 33 -22.98 -1.17 8.01
N GLU A 34 -23.12 -2.17 7.14
CA GLU A 34 -24.42 -2.69 6.72
C GLU A 34 -24.87 -3.90 7.55
N GLY A 35 -24.03 -4.42 8.45
CA GLY A 35 -24.35 -5.62 9.26
C GLY A 35 -24.54 -6.87 8.44
N TYR A 36 -24.03 -6.88 7.19
CA TYR A 36 -24.21 -8.02 6.28
C TYR A 36 -23.51 -9.26 6.82
N SER A 37 -24.20 -10.38 6.77
CA SER A 37 -23.67 -11.67 7.21
C SER A 37 -24.05 -12.79 6.22
N GLY A 38 -23.30 -13.90 6.27
CA GLY A 38 -23.56 -15.05 5.41
C GLY A 38 -22.74 -15.08 4.13
N TYR A 39 -23.37 -15.45 3.01
CA TYR A 39 -22.66 -15.69 1.75
C TYR A 39 -22.76 -14.52 0.77
N ILE A 40 -21.67 -14.21 0.09
CA ILE A 40 -21.58 -13.18 -0.93
C ILE A 40 -21.09 -13.78 -2.25
N SER A 41 -21.72 -13.43 -3.37
CA SER A 41 -21.31 -13.88 -4.69
C SER A 41 -20.27 -12.94 -5.33
N ALA A 42 -19.42 -13.50 -6.21
CA ALA A 42 -18.52 -12.68 -7.02
C ALA A 42 -19.27 -11.70 -7.92
N THR A 43 -20.49 -12.06 -8.34
CA THR A 43 -21.39 -11.19 -9.12
C THR A 43 -21.80 -9.95 -8.31
N LYS A 44 -22.20 -10.11 -7.03
CA LYS A 44 -22.56 -8.98 -6.17
C LYS A 44 -21.35 -8.07 -5.97
N ILE A 45 -20.18 -8.62 -5.63
CA ILE A 45 -18.94 -7.83 -5.49
C ILE A 45 -18.62 -7.05 -6.76
N ALA A 46 -18.78 -7.69 -7.92
CA ALA A 46 -18.53 -7.06 -9.21
C ALA A 46 -19.50 -5.93 -9.51
N MET A 47 -20.79 -6.12 -9.23
CA MET A 47 -21.84 -5.10 -9.43
C MET A 47 -21.60 -3.88 -8.52
N ASP A 48 -21.39 -4.11 -7.24
CA ASP A 48 -21.25 -3.04 -6.25
C ASP A 48 -19.96 -2.22 -6.45
N LEU A 49 -18.91 -2.85 -6.99
CA LEU A 49 -17.63 -2.19 -7.30
C LEU A 49 -17.51 -1.74 -8.77
N GLU A 50 -18.56 -1.88 -9.58
CA GLU A 50 -18.57 -1.55 -11.03
C GLU A 50 -17.42 -2.23 -11.80
N LEU A 51 -17.16 -3.52 -11.49
CA LEU A 51 -16.09 -4.32 -12.06
C LEU A 51 -16.66 -5.46 -12.95
N GLY A 52 -15.81 -6.02 -13.81
CA GLY A 52 -16.18 -7.18 -14.60
C GLY A 52 -16.31 -8.45 -13.75
N GLU A 53 -17.47 -9.10 -13.75
CA GLU A 53 -17.73 -10.33 -12.97
C GLU A 53 -16.69 -11.44 -13.19
N VAL A 54 -16.32 -11.69 -14.43
CA VAL A 54 -15.31 -12.71 -14.78
C VAL A 54 -13.96 -12.38 -14.15
N GLN A 55 -13.62 -11.08 -14.05
CA GLN A 55 -12.38 -10.62 -13.45
C GLN A 55 -12.40 -10.87 -11.94
N VAL A 56 -13.46 -10.43 -11.25
CA VAL A 56 -13.62 -10.61 -9.79
C VAL A 56 -13.60 -12.11 -9.44
N ARG A 57 -14.35 -12.94 -10.19
CA ARG A 57 -14.37 -14.39 -9.98
C ARG A 57 -13.00 -15.04 -10.13
N LYS A 58 -12.21 -14.64 -11.14
CA LYS A 58 -10.85 -15.14 -11.34
C LYS A 58 -9.88 -14.68 -10.23
N ASP A 59 -9.98 -13.43 -9.79
CA ASP A 59 -9.14 -12.90 -8.74
C ASP A 59 -9.42 -13.61 -7.40
N LEU A 60 -10.68 -13.75 -7.02
CA LEU A 60 -11.07 -14.44 -5.80
C LEU A 60 -10.72 -15.93 -5.84
N SER A 61 -10.99 -16.60 -6.97
CA SER A 61 -10.60 -18.00 -7.13
C SER A 61 -9.09 -18.21 -7.00
N PHE A 62 -8.30 -17.28 -7.53
CA PHE A 62 -6.84 -17.33 -7.45
C PHE A 62 -6.32 -17.12 -6.03
N ALA A 63 -6.86 -16.13 -5.30
CA ALA A 63 -6.38 -15.76 -3.98
C ALA A 63 -7.02 -16.58 -2.85
N CYS A 64 -8.30 -16.96 -2.99
CA CYS A 64 -9.12 -17.51 -1.91
C CYS A 64 -9.68 -18.90 -2.20
N GLY A 65 -9.42 -19.43 -3.41
CA GLY A 65 -10.07 -20.66 -3.90
C GLY A 65 -11.50 -20.42 -4.39
N ASN A 66 -12.18 -21.48 -4.78
CA ASN A 66 -13.52 -21.39 -5.33
C ASN A 66 -14.57 -21.18 -4.23
N GLY A 67 -15.58 -20.36 -4.53
CA GLY A 67 -16.77 -20.25 -3.72
C GLY A 67 -17.65 -21.50 -3.80
N LYS A 68 -18.60 -21.64 -2.87
CA LYS A 68 -19.60 -22.72 -2.90
C LYS A 68 -20.55 -22.53 -4.08
N PRO A 69 -20.87 -23.61 -4.85
CA PRO A 69 -21.82 -23.52 -5.95
C PRO A 69 -23.15 -22.89 -5.51
N LYS A 70 -23.69 -21.97 -6.31
CA LYS A 70 -24.93 -21.22 -6.07
C LYS A 70 -24.97 -20.28 -4.86
N LEU A 71 -24.03 -20.38 -3.91
CA LEU A 71 -23.97 -19.56 -2.70
C LEU A 71 -22.88 -18.48 -2.77
N GLY A 72 -21.73 -18.79 -3.36
CA GLY A 72 -20.56 -17.90 -3.37
C GLY A 72 -19.64 -18.17 -2.20
N TYR A 73 -19.14 -17.12 -1.58
CA TYR A 73 -18.14 -17.15 -0.51
C TYR A 73 -18.78 -16.78 0.82
N ASP A 74 -18.45 -17.48 1.89
CA ASP A 74 -18.73 -17.00 3.24
C ASP A 74 -17.98 -15.69 3.45
N LEU A 75 -18.69 -14.64 3.87
CA LEU A 75 -18.14 -13.29 3.96
C LEU A 75 -16.94 -13.20 4.91
N VAL A 76 -17.08 -13.79 6.12
CA VAL A 76 -16.02 -13.71 7.14
C VAL A 76 -14.80 -14.51 6.69
N ALA A 77 -15.01 -15.72 6.17
CA ALA A 77 -13.93 -16.54 5.65
C ALA A 77 -13.23 -15.89 4.43
N LEU A 78 -13.97 -15.18 3.59
CA LEU A 78 -13.40 -14.48 2.44
C LEU A 78 -12.51 -13.32 2.88
N ILE A 79 -12.97 -12.50 3.81
CA ILE A 79 -12.17 -11.40 4.40
C ILE A 79 -10.85 -11.96 4.97
N GLU A 80 -10.92 -13.02 5.76
CA GLU A 80 -9.73 -13.60 6.37
C GLU A 80 -8.75 -14.17 5.32
N LYS A 81 -9.25 -14.86 4.30
CA LYS A 81 -8.42 -15.37 3.21
C LYS A 81 -7.74 -14.27 2.41
N ILE A 82 -8.44 -13.15 2.14
CA ILE A 82 -7.82 -12.00 1.46
C ILE A 82 -6.75 -11.36 2.35
N LYS A 83 -7.00 -11.19 3.64
CA LYS A 83 -6.01 -10.71 4.61
C LYS A 83 -4.76 -11.59 4.65
N ASP A 84 -4.96 -12.92 4.68
CA ASP A 84 -3.85 -13.87 4.66
C ASP A 84 -3.05 -13.77 3.37
N TYR A 85 -3.74 -13.69 2.23
CA TYR A 85 -3.10 -13.56 0.92
C TYR A 85 -2.30 -12.26 0.75
N LEU A 86 -2.82 -11.15 1.28
CA LEU A 86 -2.13 -9.85 1.31
C LEU A 86 -1.02 -9.78 2.37
N GLY A 87 -0.93 -10.75 3.27
CA GLY A 87 0.03 -10.75 4.37
C GLY A 87 -0.28 -9.73 5.47
N CYS A 88 -1.55 -9.33 5.61
CA CYS A 88 -1.99 -8.32 6.59
C CYS A 88 -1.75 -8.75 8.05
N ARG A 89 -1.68 -10.06 8.32
CA ARG A 89 -1.38 -10.59 9.66
C ARG A 89 0.10 -10.48 10.07
N GLN A 90 0.96 -10.28 9.09
CA GLN A 90 2.39 -10.11 9.36
C GLN A 90 2.68 -8.63 9.58
N ARG A 91 3.00 -8.28 10.82
CA ARG A 91 3.40 -6.90 11.14
C ARG A 91 4.60 -6.48 10.27
N LYS A 92 4.46 -5.36 9.58
CA LYS A 92 5.50 -4.68 8.83
C LYS A 92 5.70 -3.30 9.44
N ASN A 93 6.92 -3.04 9.92
CA ASN A 93 7.23 -1.71 10.42
C ASN A 93 7.69 -0.82 9.27
N ALA A 94 7.20 0.40 9.27
CA ALA A 94 7.56 1.45 8.32
C ALA A 94 8.13 2.66 9.07
N ILE A 95 9.00 3.40 8.37
CA ILE A 95 9.46 4.72 8.80
C ILE A 95 9.20 5.74 7.70
N ILE A 96 9.00 7.00 8.08
CA ILE A 96 8.83 8.12 7.15
C ILE A 96 10.03 9.03 7.21
N ILE A 97 10.57 9.43 6.05
CA ILE A 97 11.58 10.46 5.91
C ILE A 97 10.97 11.65 5.16
N GLY A 98 10.96 12.80 5.82
CA GLY A 98 10.25 14.00 5.42
C GLY A 98 8.87 14.10 6.06
N VAL A 99 8.78 14.74 7.24
CA VAL A 99 7.53 14.91 8.01
C VAL A 99 6.94 16.32 7.80
N GLY A 100 7.01 16.81 6.56
CA GLY A 100 6.23 17.95 6.13
C GLY A 100 4.74 17.61 6.03
N LYS A 101 3.92 18.47 5.43
CA LYS A 101 2.45 18.31 5.37
C LYS A 101 1.98 16.91 4.93
N LEU A 102 2.61 16.31 3.91
CA LEU A 102 2.24 14.98 3.45
C LEU A 102 2.73 13.89 4.43
N GLY A 103 3.98 13.97 4.85
CA GLY A 103 4.56 12.98 5.77
C GLY A 103 3.83 12.94 7.11
N SER A 104 3.49 14.10 7.68
CA SER A 104 2.68 14.23 8.91
C SER A 104 1.30 13.59 8.73
N ALA A 105 0.61 13.86 7.61
CA ALA A 105 -0.68 13.25 7.32
C ALA A 105 -0.58 11.72 7.23
N LEU A 106 0.45 11.19 6.59
CA LEU A 106 0.69 9.76 6.50
C LEU A 106 1.07 9.14 7.86
N LEU A 107 1.87 9.84 8.66
CA LEU A 107 2.27 9.39 10.00
C LEU A 107 1.06 9.22 10.92
N GLY A 108 0.07 10.13 10.83
CA GLY A 108 -1.16 10.08 11.60
C GLY A 108 -2.24 9.13 11.03
N TYR A 109 -2.05 8.58 9.83
CA TYR A 109 -3.08 7.80 9.18
C TYR A 109 -3.11 6.34 9.65
N ARG A 110 -4.14 5.97 10.41
CA ARG A 110 -4.30 4.62 10.99
C ARG A 110 -4.81 3.54 10.01
N GLY A 111 -5.24 3.92 8.83
CA GLY A 111 -5.75 2.96 7.83
C GLY A 111 -4.71 1.91 7.39
N PHE A 112 -3.41 2.20 7.54
CA PHE A 112 -2.34 1.24 7.23
C PHE A 112 -2.34 0.02 8.15
N GLU A 113 -2.80 0.16 9.39
CA GLU A 113 -2.86 -0.92 10.39
C GLU A 113 -3.77 -2.06 9.93
N ARG A 114 -4.83 -1.76 9.14
CA ARG A 114 -5.71 -2.78 8.54
C ARG A 114 -4.96 -3.74 7.62
N TYR A 115 -3.83 -3.29 7.06
CA TYR A 115 -2.95 -4.07 6.19
C TYR A 115 -1.70 -4.59 6.89
N GLY A 116 -1.65 -4.50 8.24
CA GLY A 116 -0.51 -4.93 9.04
C GLY A 116 0.71 -4.01 8.94
N ILE A 117 0.56 -2.79 8.42
CA ILE A 117 1.65 -1.81 8.29
C ILE A 117 1.56 -0.80 9.43
N HIS A 118 2.66 -0.67 10.20
CA HIS A 118 2.77 0.23 11.33
C HIS A 118 3.90 1.22 11.08
N ILE A 119 3.58 2.52 11.06
CA ILE A 119 4.59 3.57 10.97
C ILE A 119 5.06 3.84 12.40
N ILE A 120 6.33 3.54 12.67
CA ILE A 120 6.88 3.54 14.02
C ILE A 120 7.80 4.73 14.31
N ALA A 121 8.26 5.43 13.28
CA ALA A 121 9.05 6.64 13.42
C ALA A 121 8.94 7.51 12.17
N GLY A 122 9.03 8.83 12.38
CA GLY A 122 9.26 9.85 11.36
C GLY A 122 10.64 10.48 11.51
N PHE A 123 11.18 11.03 10.43
CA PHE A 123 12.44 11.76 10.42
C PHE A 123 12.33 13.01 9.57
N ASP A 124 12.79 14.15 10.11
CA ASP A 124 12.93 15.40 9.35
C ASP A 124 14.16 16.18 9.82
N LEU A 125 14.42 17.32 9.21
CA LEU A 125 15.46 18.25 9.65
C LEU A 125 15.09 18.80 11.04
N LYS A 126 16.10 19.04 11.87
CA LYS A 126 15.92 19.47 13.26
C LYS A 126 15.03 20.70 13.43
N ASP A 127 15.19 21.67 12.53
CA ASP A 127 14.43 22.92 12.50
C ASP A 127 12.95 22.78 12.08
N LYS A 128 12.53 21.58 11.70
CA LYS A 128 11.15 21.25 11.25
C LYS A 128 10.40 20.34 12.20
N ILE A 129 11.03 19.91 13.29
CA ILE A 129 10.42 19.02 14.28
C ILE A 129 9.72 19.85 15.32
N GLU A 130 8.41 19.62 15.50
CA GLU A 130 7.64 20.25 16.56
C GLU A 130 7.87 19.52 17.91
N GLU A 131 7.93 20.27 19.02
CA GLU A 131 8.25 19.73 20.36
C GLU A 131 7.28 18.63 20.85
N ASN A 132 6.08 18.56 20.30
CA ASN A 132 5.04 17.59 20.69
C ASN A 132 4.99 16.31 19.84
N GLU A 133 5.89 16.16 18.85
CA GLU A 133 5.91 14.99 17.94
C GLU A 133 6.83 13.88 18.46
N SER A 134 6.39 13.13 19.46
CA SER A 134 7.19 12.06 20.10
C SER A 134 7.70 10.96 19.14
N LEU A 135 7.08 10.79 17.98
CA LEU A 135 7.48 9.81 16.97
C LEU A 135 8.46 10.38 15.93
N VAL A 136 8.73 11.69 15.93
CA VAL A 136 9.59 12.34 14.94
C VAL A 136 10.97 12.58 15.54
N LYS A 137 12.00 12.15 14.83
CA LYS A 137 13.41 12.32 15.19
C LYS A 137 14.13 13.16 14.15
N GLU A 138 15.23 13.81 14.55
CA GLU A 138 16.13 14.48 13.61
C GLU A 138 16.70 13.45 12.60
N PHE A 139 16.66 13.80 11.31
CA PHE A 139 17.21 12.97 10.25
C PHE A 139 18.73 13.02 10.26
N THR A 140 19.34 12.08 10.94
CA THR A 140 20.77 11.79 10.90
C THR A 140 20.98 10.30 10.65
N GLU A 141 22.08 9.92 10.02
CA GLU A 141 22.41 8.50 9.80
C GLU A 141 22.42 7.71 11.12
N LYS A 142 22.89 8.35 12.22
CA LYS A 142 22.90 7.76 13.56
C LYS A 142 21.49 7.47 14.08
N ASN A 143 20.58 8.44 14.01
CA ASN A 143 19.22 8.29 14.53
C ASN A 143 18.42 7.27 13.71
N VAL A 144 18.63 7.24 12.39
CA VAL A 144 18.03 6.22 11.52
C VAL A 144 18.57 4.84 11.88
N LEU A 145 19.90 4.69 12.02
CA LEU A 145 20.54 3.42 12.40
C LEU A 145 20.02 2.91 13.74
N GLU A 146 19.91 3.76 14.76
CA GLU A 146 19.35 3.39 16.07
C GLU A 146 17.95 2.79 15.98
N VAL A 147 17.08 3.33 15.11
CA VAL A 147 15.73 2.77 14.91
C VAL A 147 15.80 1.41 14.21
N PHE A 148 16.70 1.22 13.25
CA PHE A 148 16.89 -0.05 12.57
C PHE A 148 17.51 -1.12 13.47
N GLU A 149 18.41 -0.76 14.39
CA GLU A 149 19.01 -1.70 15.35
C GLU A 149 18.00 -2.19 16.39
N ASN A 150 17.07 -1.31 16.80
CA ASN A 150 16.06 -1.64 17.81
C ASN A 150 14.77 -2.23 17.22
N ASN A 151 14.58 -2.18 15.89
CA ASN A 151 13.37 -2.62 15.23
C ASN A 151 13.66 -3.28 13.90
N LEU A 152 12.87 -4.29 13.55
CA LEU A 152 12.85 -4.80 12.19
C LEU A 152 12.04 -3.83 11.31
N ILE A 153 12.72 -3.08 10.43
CA ILE A 153 12.11 -2.13 9.50
C ILE A 153 12.00 -2.76 8.12
N ASP A 154 10.79 -2.82 7.59
CA ASP A 154 10.52 -3.41 6.27
C ASP A 154 10.37 -2.35 5.17
N ILE A 155 9.77 -1.18 5.50
CA ILE A 155 9.33 -0.18 4.54
C ILE A 155 9.87 1.19 4.90
N GLY A 156 10.50 1.87 3.93
CA GLY A 156 10.87 3.29 4.00
C GLY A 156 9.91 4.12 3.16
N ILE A 157 9.29 5.14 3.77
CA ILE A 157 8.39 6.07 3.07
C ILE A 157 9.16 7.37 2.85
N ILE A 158 9.32 7.78 1.59
CA ILE A 158 10.11 8.97 1.23
C ILE A 158 9.16 10.10 0.81
N CYS A 159 9.09 11.14 1.63
CA CYS A 159 8.28 12.34 1.43
C CYS A 159 9.11 13.63 1.33
N VAL A 160 10.40 13.51 1.00
CA VAL A 160 11.29 14.66 0.85
C VAL A 160 11.22 15.27 -0.55
N PRO A 161 11.67 16.53 -0.73
CA PRO A 161 11.81 17.13 -2.05
C PRO A 161 12.71 16.30 -2.99
N LYS A 162 12.42 16.35 -4.30
CA LYS A 162 13.10 15.58 -5.37
C LYS A 162 14.63 15.57 -5.22
N LYS A 163 15.24 16.71 -4.89
CA LYS A 163 16.71 16.87 -4.81
C LYS A 163 17.36 16.02 -3.72
N PHE A 164 16.62 15.62 -2.67
CA PHE A 164 17.13 14.82 -1.56
C PHE A 164 16.73 13.35 -1.62
N ALA A 165 15.79 13.00 -2.51
CA ALA A 165 15.17 11.67 -2.51
C ALA A 165 16.15 10.52 -2.76
N GLN A 166 17.16 10.70 -3.62
CA GLN A 166 18.15 9.65 -3.89
C GLN A 166 19.09 9.46 -2.70
N GLU A 167 19.54 10.54 -2.07
CA GLU A 167 20.41 10.46 -0.89
C GLU A 167 19.73 9.72 0.26
N VAL A 168 18.46 10.07 0.55
CA VAL A 168 17.64 9.36 1.55
C VAL A 168 17.47 7.88 1.17
N CYS A 169 17.20 7.61 -0.09
CA CYS A 169 17.10 6.23 -0.60
C CYS A 169 18.40 5.44 -0.38
N ASP A 170 19.55 6.04 -0.64
CA ASP A 170 20.86 5.38 -0.49
C ASP A 170 21.15 5.04 0.98
N ILE A 171 20.75 5.91 1.92
CA ILE A 171 20.83 5.63 3.36
C ILE A 171 19.94 4.44 3.73
N LEU A 172 18.69 4.42 3.29
CA LEU A 172 17.78 3.31 3.56
C LEU A 172 18.28 1.98 2.96
N VAL A 173 18.87 2.02 1.77
CA VAL A 173 19.48 0.84 1.12
C VAL A 173 20.66 0.32 1.93
N LYS A 174 21.54 1.20 2.46
CA LYS A 174 22.63 0.81 3.37
C LYS A 174 22.11 0.09 4.62
N MET A 175 20.94 0.54 5.14
CA MET A 175 20.26 -0.07 6.29
C MET A 175 19.50 -1.36 5.93
N LYS A 176 19.66 -1.88 4.71
CA LYS A 176 19.04 -3.13 4.20
C LYS A 176 17.51 -3.09 4.17
N ILE A 177 16.92 -1.94 3.85
CA ILE A 177 15.47 -1.81 3.65
C ILE A 177 14.98 -2.77 2.56
N LYS A 178 13.78 -3.34 2.73
CA LYS A 178 13.19 -4.28 1.76
C LYS A 178 12.35 -3.58 0.70
N ALA A 179 11.65 -2.51 1.09
CA ALA A 179 10.77 -1.77 0.20
C ALA A 179 10.82 -0.27 0.46
N ILE A 180 10.61 0.52 -0.59
CA ILE A 180 10.51 1.98 -0.53
C ILE A 180 9.20 2.41 -1.17
N TRP A 181 8.42 3.21 -0.45
CA TRP A 181 7.25 3.91 -0.96
C TRP A 181 7.63 5.37 -1.19
N ASN A 182 7.80 5.73 -2.46
CA ASN A 182 8.38 7.02 -2.85
C ASN A 182 7.31 7.99 -3.34
N PHE A 183 7.15 9.10 -2.63
CA PHE A 183 6.29 10.23 -3.00
C PHE A 183 7.05 11.37 -3.67
N ALA A 184 8.38 11.34 -3.66
CA ALA A 184 9.16 12.33 -4.38
C ALA A 184 8.98 12.16 -5.90
N PRO A 185 8.80 13.26 -6.69
CA PRO A 185 8.55 13.18 -8.12
C PRO A 185 9.85 12.86 -8.90
N THR A 186 10.45 11.72 -8.57
CA THR A 186 11.68 11.23 -9.22
C THR A 186 11.75 9.71 -9.17
N ARG A 187 12.45 9.10 -10.13
CA ARG A 187 12.77 7.67 -10.10
C ARG A 187 14.03 7.44 -9.27
N LEU A 188 13.92 6.58 -8.28
CA LEU A 188 15.04 6.18 -7.44
C LEU A 188 15.83 5.05 -8.10
N LYS A 189 17.15 5.12 -7.96
CA LYS A 189 18.07 4.04 -8.35
C LYS A 189 18.28 3.16 -7.13
N VAL A 190 17.91 1.88 -7.24
CA VAL A 190 18.04 0.90 -6.14
C VAL A 190 18.59 -0.43 -6.64
N PRO A 191 19.19 -1.25 -5.77
CA PRO A 191 19.53 -2.64 -6.07
C PRO A 191 18.30 -3.47 -6.41
N LYS A 192 18.46 -4.55 -7.19
CA LYS A 192 17.35 -5.41 -7.67
C LYS A 192 16.52 -6.06 -6.56
N ASN A 193 17.08 -6.20 -5.39
CA ASN A 193 16.42 -6.79 -4.22
C ASN A 193 15.59 -5.80 -3.39
N VAL A 194 15.58 -4.52 -3.73
CA VAL A 194 14.75 -3.50 -3.08
C VAL A 194 13.55 -3.18 -3.95
N LEU A 195 12.36 -3.36 -3.41
CA LEU A 195 11.11 -3.01 -4.09
C LEU A 195 10.89 -1.49 -4.00
N VAL A 196 10.57 -0.84 -5.13
CA VAL A 196 10.17 0.57 -5.14
C VAL A 196 8.77 0.71 -5.73
N GLN A 197 7.88 1.31 -4.95
CA GLN A 197 6.59 1.81 -5.41
C GLN A 197 6.67 3.34 -5.48
N ASN A 198 6.42 3.90 -6.65
CA ASN A 198 6.38 5.36 -6.84
C ASN A 198 4.94 5.83 -6.87
N GLU A 199 4.64 6.88 -6.11
CA GLU A 199 3.37 7.58 -6.13
C GLU A 199 3.54 8.97 -6.74
N ASN A 200 2.60 9.34 -7.58
CA ASN A 200 2.55 10.68 -8.16
C ASN A 200 1.11 11.20 -8.14
N LEU A 201 0.80 11.95 -7.09
CA LEU A 201 -0.54 12.52 -6.88
C LEU A 201 -0.97 13.43 -8.03
N ALA A 202 -0.02 14.20 -8.59
CA ALA A 202 -0.30 15.07 -9.74
C ALA A 202 -0.64 14.25 -11.00
N TYR A 203 0.01 13.11 -11.20
CA TYR A 203 -0.32 12.22 -12.32
C TYR A 203 -1.74 11.67 -12.22
N SER A 204 -2.15 11.19 -11.06
CA SER A 204 -3.51 10.68 -10.83
C SER A 204 -4.56 11.76 -11.13
N LEU A 205 -4.32 12.99 -10.66
CA LEU A 205 -5.22 14.12 -10.92
C LEU A 205 -5.22 14.54 -12.41
N SER A 206 -4.09 14.44 -13.10
CA SER A 206 -4.02 14.75 -14.55
C SER A 206 -4.86 13.79 -15.39
N VAL A 207 -4.96 12.52 -14.98
CA VAL A 207 -5.85 11.55 -15.63
C VAL A 207 -7.31 11.97 -15.49
N VAL A 208 -7.74 12.39 -14.29
CA VAL A 208 -9.09 12.90 -14.04
C VAL A 208 -9.37 14.13 -14.92
N SER A 209 -8.45 15.09 -14.99
CA SER A 209 -8.57 16.27 -15.85
C SER A 209 -8.73 15.90 -17.33
N SER A 210 -7.98 14.92 -17.80
CA SER A 210 -8.06 14.43 -19.19
C SER A 210 -9.42 13.79 -19.50
N ILE A 211 -10.00 13.05 -18.55
CA ILE A 211 -11.33 12.44 -18.70
C ILE A 211 -12.42 13.52 -18.82
N ILE A 212 -12.34 14.57 -17.98
CA ILE A 212 -13.28 15.70 -18.04
C ILE A 212 -13.22 16.38 -19.41
N ASN A 213 -12.02 16.66 -19.91
CA ASN A 213 -11.83 17.31 -21.21
C ASN A 213 -12.36 16.47 -22.38
N ASN A 214 -12.32 15.14 -22.29
CA ASN A 214 -12.82 14.25 -23.34
C ASN A 214 -14.34 14.01 -23.27
N LYS A 215 -14.99 14.27 -22.13
CA LYS A 215 -16.46 14.23 -22.02
C LYS A 215 -17.16 15.48 -22.60
N ASN A 216 -16.39 16.56 -22.80
CA ASN A 216 -16.89 17.84 -23.33
C ASN A 216 -16.64 18.00 -24.84
N LYS A 217 -16.17 16.96 -25.50
CA LYS A 217 -16.08 16.84 -26.97
C LYS A 217 -17.13 15.86 -27.49
#